data_2e81bc1069c5a177b574c7be32b73928
#
_entry.id   2e81bc1069c5a177b574c7be32b73928
#
_cell.length_a   1.000
_cell.length_b   1.000
_cell.length_c   1.000
_cell.angle_alpha   90.00
_cell.angle_beta   90.00
_cell.angle_gamma   90.00
#
_symmetry.space_group_name_H-M   'P 1'
#
loop_
_entity.id
_entity.type
_entity.pdbx_description
1 polymer ?
#
loop_
_entity_poly.entity_id
_entity_poly.type
_entity_poly.pdbx_seq_one_letter_code
_entity_poly.pdbx_strand_id
1 'polypeptide(L)'
;MVKKEKKEVTYTVIKLHVDNDDLKTYFEEMAFASNNLTNVIIYHCRQWFFYTQNLYYIENDIKDVKFHQYDSEKIDDLRKHMYIYNQNLSKKGKDQIDFVNFGLDAYFLHYYFKSIKQVDYNDKTLSSQTSQQITAKVTQTFKAFKKSLFDYFKHKEKYKAKPELPRYKKKKSMSGFYFTNQVCTIKNNQIKFPKTKLTLPFTYEYKGRHIRTEVIRKYNEFELKLVFEQDPKPKLKETNVIAAIDLGVNNIVAITTNKGQSLLVKDKSLKSINQFANKEIARIHSAQTILKPNSKVVSSKQLMKVYQKRNRRIEHFMYCTASIVLKFCLENNVSKLAIGKNKGWKEDVPFKKEDKQNFIQIPFNSLIFKIKEKLSCYGIEVLEQEESYTSKASALDFDKLPVYNRKSANTKFSGRRAKRGLYKTKQGILVNADLNGALNIMRKAFPKVEFETTDLKYLQNPRTIKNITNSQRITMG
;
A
#
# COMPACT_ATOMS: atom_id res chain seq x y z
N MET A 1 36.76 7.69 -7.62
CA MET A 1 35.87 7.59 -6.47
C MET A 1 35.17 6.23 -6.50
N VAL A 2 35.50 5.33 -5.60
CA VAL A 2 34.85 4.01 -5.47
C VAL A 2 33.41 4.27 -5.06
N LYS A 3 32.43 3.88 -5.90
CA LYS A 3 31.01 3.89 -5.53
C LYS A 3 30.87 2.94 -4.33
N LYS A 4 30.68 3.51 -3.12
CA LYS A 4 30.27 2.71 -1.95
C LYS A 4 29.01 1.94 -2.36
N GLU A 5 29.09 0.62 -2.41
CA GLU A 5 27.91 -0.24 -2.56
C GLU A 5 26.90 0.18 -1.49
N LYS A 6 25.68 0.49 -1.91
CA LYS A 6 24.61 0.79 -0.96
C LYS A 6 24.33 -0.49 -0.19
N LYS A 7 24.62 -0.49 1.11
CA LYS A 7 24.27 -1.58 2.02
C LYS A 7 22.78 -1.87 1.87
N GLU A 8 22.42 -3.10 1.55
CA GLU A 8 21.04 -3.54 1.51
C GLU A 8 20.46 -3.42 2.92
N VAL A 9 19.30 -2.79 3.08
CA VAL A 9 18.64 -2.61 4.37
C VAL A 9 17.18 -3.02 4.27
N THR A 10 16.61 -3.51 5.36
CA THR A 10 15.18 -3.80 5.48
C THR A 10 14.52 -2.84 6.48
N TYR A 11 13.21 -2.67 6.36
CA TYR A 11 12.46 -1.79 7.25
C TYR A 11 11.36 -2.56 7.97
N THR A 12 11.27 -2.31 9.27
CA THR A 12 10.15 -2.81 10.10
C THR A 12 9.32 -1.63 10.59
N VAL A 13 8.01 -1.80 10.59
CA VAL A 13 7.07 -0.75 11.03
C VAL A 13 6.25 -1.26 12.22
N ILE A 14 6.39 -0.57 13.35
CA ILE A 14 5.55 -0.78 14.54
C ILE A 14 4.45 0.27 14.55
N LYS A 15 3.21 -0.16 14.73
CA LYS A 15 2.04 0.71 14.78
C LYS A 15 1.52 0.85 16.19
N LEU A 16 1.34 2.07 16.66
CA LEU A 16 0.74 2.40 17.94
C LEU A 16 -0.49 3.26 17.74
N HIS A 17 -1.46 3.10 18.62
CA HIS A 17 -2.63 3.97 18.70
C HIS A 17 -2.48 4.96 19.84
N VAL A 18 -2.94 6.17 19.64
CA VAL A 18 -2.88 7.24 20.62
C VAL A 18 -4.22 7.30 21.34
N ASP A 19 -4.24 6.85 22.59
CA ASP A 19 -5.45 6.86 23.42
C ASP A 19 -5.47 8.05 24.42
N ASN A 20 -4.34 8.71 24.64
CA ASN A 20 -4.20 9.88 25.52
C ASN A 20 -4.77 11.13 24.84
N ASP A 21 -5.67 11.85 25.52
CA ASP A 21 -6.38 12.99 24.94
C ASP A 21 -5.49 14.24 24.78
N ASP A 22 -4.52 14.46 25.66
CA ASP A 22 -3.55 15.57 25.53
C ASP A 22 -2.66 15.35 24.30
N LEU A 23 -2.21 14.12 24.08
CA LEU A 23 -1.48 13.76 22.85
C LEU A 23 -2.35 13.89 21.60
N LYS A 24 -3.65 13.58 21.69
CA LYS A 24 -4.55 13.79 20.55
C LYS A 24 -4.64 15.27 20.21
N THR A 25 -4.84 16.14 21.21
CA THR A 25 -4.88 17.59 21.03
C THR A 25 -3.59 18.11 20.41
N TYR A 26 -2.45 17.70 20.95
CA TYR A 26 -1.12 18.05 20.41
C TYR A 26 -0.98 17.63 18.93
N PHE A 27 -1.38 16.40 18.56
CA PHE A 27 -1.30 15.96 17.17
C PHE A 27 -2.37 16.62 16.29
N GLU A 28 -3.52 17.03 16.80
CA GLU A 28 -4.52 17.78 16.05
C GLU A 28 -4.00 19.14 15.62
N GLU A 29 -3.39 19.89 16.52
CA GLU A 29 -2.75 21.17 16.24
C GLU A 29 -1.67 21.02 15.15
N MET A 30 -0.76 20.05 15.31
CA MET A 30 0.28 19.80 14.32
C MET A 30 -0.26 19.34 12.96
N ALA A 31 -1.30 18.52 12.96
CA ALA A 31 -1.92 18.04 11.72
C ALA A 31 -2.65 19.16 11.00
N PHE A 32 -3.21 20.11 11.72
CA PHE A 32 -3.81 21.31 11.18
C PHE A 32 -2.76 22.26 10.57
N ALA A 33 -1.69 22.57 11.32
CA ALA A 33 -0.57 23.35 10.83
C ALA A 33 0.12 22.69 9.61
N SER A 34 0.26 21.35 9.64
CA SER A 34 0.76 20.58 8.49
C SER A 34 -0.14 20.71 7.25
N ASN A 35 -1.45 20.78 7.43
CA ASN A 35 -2.40 20.98 6.34
C ASN A 35 -2.25 22.38 5.69
N ASN A 36 -2.12 23.41 6.50
CA ASN A 36 -1.93 24.78 6.03
C ASN A 36 -0.61 24.89 5.24
N LEU A 37 0.49 24.43 5.83
CA LEU A 37 1.78 24.43 5.17
C LEU A 37 1.76 23.62 3.86
N THR A 38 1.10 22.45 3.85
CA THR A 38 0.93 21.66 2.63
C THR A 38 0.27 22.48 1.52
N ASN A 39 -0.77 23.26 1.82
CA ASN A 39 -1.46 24.10 0.84
C ASN A 39 -0.61 25.28 0.35
N VAL A 40 0.17 25.89 1.23
CA VAL A 40 1.15 26.93 0.84
C VAL A 40 2.16 26.38 -0.15
N ILE A 41 2.73 25.20 0.13
CA ILE A 41 3.71 24.60 -0.77
C ILE A 41 3.06 24.21 -2.10
N ILE A 42 1.85 23.63 -2.07
CA ILE A 42 1.10 23.31 -3.30
C ILE A 42 0.85 24.58 -4.11
N TYR A 43 0.51 25.72 -3.48
CA TYR A 43 0.32 26.98 -4.18
C TYR A 43 1.57 27.37 -4.94
N HIS A 44 2.74 27.44 -4.31
CA HIS A 44 3.99 27.81 -4.97
C HIS A 44 4.39 26.83 -6.08
N CYS A 45 4.22 25.52 -5.84
CA CYS A 45 4.48 24.52 -6.88
C CYS A 45 3.54 24.65 -8.08
N ARG A 46 2.28 25.02 -7.88
CA ARG A 46 1.31 25.24 -8.96
C ARG A 46 1.63 26.50 -9.75
N GLN A 47 1.97 27.64 -9.07
CA GLN A 47 2.37 28.87 -9.75
C GLN A 47 3.57 28.63 -10.65
N TRP A 48 4.62 27.97 -10.11
CA TRP A 48 5.79 27.59 -10.87
C TRP A 48 5.45 26.66 -12.05
N PHE A 49 4.59 25.65 -11.84
CA PHE A 49 4.18 24.73 -12.90
C PHE A 49 3.45 25.47 -14.04
N PHE A 50 2.51 26.34 -13.73
CA PHE A 50 1.76 27.13 -14.71
C PHE A 50 2.67 28.04 -15.52
N TYR A 51 3.58 28.73 -14.84
CA TYR A 51 4.57 29.56 -15.47
C TYR A 51 5.45 28.76 -16.46
N THR A 52 6.05 27.67 -16.02
CA THR A 52 6.94 26.84 -16.85
C THR A 52 6.19 26.14 -17.99
N GLN A 53 4.92 25.81 -17.81
CA GLN A 53 4.09 25.25 -18.86
C GLN A 53 3.77 26.30 -19.95
N ASN A 54 3.47 27.51 -19.53
CA ASN A 54 3.26 28.62 -20.49
C ASN A 54 4.54 28.93 -21.27
N LEU A 55 5.69 28.97 -20.62
CA LEU A 55 6.98 29.13 -21.30
C LEU A 55 7.21 28.05 -22.36
N TYR A 56 6.95 26.80 -22.00
CA TYR A 56 7.07 25.68 -22.92
C TYR A 56 6.18 25.85 -24.16
N TYR A 57 4.95 26.37 -24.00
CA TYR A 57 4.05 26.63 -25.12
C TYR A 57 4.60 27.75 -26.04
N ILE A 58 5.18 28.81 -25.47
CA ILE A 58 5.77 29.92 -26.22
C ILE A 58 7.02 29.44 -26.97
N GLU A 59 7.95 28.78 -26.27
CA GLU A 59 9.24 28.34 -26.84
C GLU A 59 9.08 27.31 -27.97
N ASN A 60 7.99 26.56 -27.98
CA ASN A 60 7.72 25.54 -29.00
C ASN A 60 6.62 25.93 -29.99
N ASP A 61 6.23 27.20 -30.03
CA ASP A 61 5.18 27.78 -30.93
C ASP A 61 3.89 26.90 -30.98
N ILE A 62 3.46 26.42 -29.80
CA ILE A 62 2.28 25.56 -29.72
C ILE A 62 1.02 26.42 -29.78
N LYS A 63 0.28 26.30 -30.91
CA LYS A 63 -0.96 27.03 -31.17
C LYS A 63 -2.17 26.32 -30.54
N ASP A 64 -3.26 27.05 -30.37
CA ASP A 64 -4.55 26.54 -29.85
C ASP A 64 -4.49 25.97 -28.40
N VAL A 65 -3.61 26.50 -27.57
CA VAL A 65 -3.52 26.16 -26.16
C VAL A 65 -4.04 27.31 -25.29
N LYS A 66 -4.71 26.93 -24.20
CA LYS A 66 -5.11 27.88 -23.16
C LYS A 66 -3.95 28.11 -22.21
N PHE A 67 -3.43 29.32 -22.15
CA PHE A 67 -2.43 29.72 -21.18
C PHE A 67 -3.01 29.65 -19.75
N HIS A 68 -2.19 29.19 -18.84
CA HIS A 68 -2.53 29.16 -17.42
C HIS A 68 -2.34 30.54 -16.79
N GLN A 69 -3.29 30.94 -15.94
CA GLN A 69 -3.10 32.11 -15.09
C GLN A 69 -2.17 31.75 -13.94
N TYR A 70 -1.21 32.61 -13.66
CA TYR A 70 -0.29 32.46 -12.52
C TYR A 70 0.01 33.84 -11.92
N ASP A 71 0.49 33.82 -10.68
CA ASP A 71 0.91 35.01 -9.94
C ASP A 71 2.33 35.40 -10.38
N SER A 72 2.44 36.47 -11.22
CA SER A 72 3.70 36.92 -11.75
C SER A 72 4.64 37.46 -10.68
N GLU A 73 4.12 38.24 -9.71
CA GLU A 73 4.93 38.78 -8.62
C GLU A 73 5.55 37.64 -7.79
N LYS A 74 4.79 36.56 -7.57
CA LYS A 74 5.30 35.39 -6.87
C LYS A 74 6.36 34.65 -7.67
N ILE A 75 6.24 34.60 -8.98
CA ILE A 75 7.28 33.99 -9.85
C ILE A 75 8.56 34.80 -9.83
N ASP A 76 8.45 36.12 -9.91
CA ASP A 76 9.61 37.00 -9.85
C ASP A 76 10.32 36.97 -8.51
N ASP A 77 9.56 36.90 -7.41
CA ASP A 77 10.10 36.72 -6.07
C ASP A 77 10.84 35.35 -5.93
N LEU A 78 10.25 34.28 -6.46
CA LEU A 78 10.90 32.96 -6.48
C LEU A 78 12.21 32.99 -7.32
N ARG A 79 12.22 33.67 -8.48
CA ARG A 79 13.41 33.79 -9.33
C ARG A 79 14.52 34.56 -8.63
N LYS A 80 14.20 35.69 -8.02
CA LYS A 80 15.14 36.51 -7.25
C LYS A 80 15.82 35.70 -6.16
N HIS A 81 15.04 34.98 -5.38
CA HIS A 81 15.57 34.13 -4.32
C HIS A 81 16.37 32.92 -4.86
N MET A 82 15.98 32.36 -6.01
CA MET A 82 16.73 31.28 -6.66
C MET A 82 18.10 31.76 -7.12
N TYR A 83 18.18 32.97 -7.67
CA TYR A 83 19.45 33.58 -8.06
C TYR A 83 20.42 33.71 -6.87
N ILE A 84 19.94 34.24 -5.73
CA ILE A 84 20.73 34.37 -4.50
C ILE A 84 21.13 32.97 -3.96
N TYR A 85 20.21 32.02 -4.00
CA TYR A 85 20.47 30.63 -3.58
C TYR A 85 21.57 29.99 -4.44
N ASN A 86 21.51 30.14 -5.75
CA ASN A 86 22.50 29.63 -6.70
C ASN A 86 23.89 30.26 -6.48
N GLN A 87 23.97 31.55 -6.18
CA GLN A 87 25.24 32.19 -5.81
C GLN A 87 25.85 31.52 -4.54
N ASN A 88 25.01 31.19 -3.56
CA ASN A 88 25.46 30.49 -2.34
C ASN A 88 25.88 29.04 -2.63
N LEU A 89 25.27 28.36 -3.62
CA LEU A 89 25.69 27.04 -4.07
C LEU A 89 27.05 27.10 -4.75
N SER A 90 27.24 28.06 -5.67
CA SER A 90 28.52 28.27 -6.38
C SER A 90 29.69 28.55 -5.43
N LYS A 91 29.49 29.40 -4.41
CA LYS A 91 30.50 29.64 -3.36
C LYS A 91 30.90 28.36 -2.60
N LYS A 92 30.03 27.36 -2.58
CA LYS A 92 30.25 26.04 -1.93
C LYS A 92 30.71 24.96 -2.92
N GLY A 93 31.02 25.31 -4.17
CA GLY A 93 31.42 24.37 -5.21
C GLY A 93 30.31 23.37 -5.59
N LYS A 94 29.04 23.77 -5.46
CA LYS A 94 27.88 22.94 -5.82
C LYS A 94 27.24 23.45 -7.10
N ASP A 95 26.61 22.52 -7.84
CA ASP A 95 25.89 22.82 -9.07
C ASP A 95 24.72 23.77 -8.79
N GLN A 96 24.52 24.71 -9.70
CA GLN A 96 23.38 25.61 -9.70
C GLN A 96 22.11 24.88 -10.11
N ILE A 97 20.96 25.38 -9.64
CA ILE A 97 19.64 24.85 -9.96
C ILE A 97 19.02 25.68 -11.07
N ASP A 98 18.60 25.02 -12.15
CA ASP A 98 17.84 25.66 -13.21
C ASP A 98 16.38 25.83 -12.79
N PHE A 99 15.87 27.06 -12.89
CA PHE A 99 14.51 27.41 -12.47
C PHE A 99 13.42 26.72 -13.31
N VAL A 100 13.67 26.57 -14.61
CA VAL A 100 12.67 26.03 -15.56
C VAL A 100 12.71 24.51 -15.61
N ASN A 101 13.89 23.94 -15.79
CA ASN A 101 14.06 22.51 -16.09
C ASN A 101 14.06 21.61 -14.85
N PHE A 102 14.62 22.09 -13.75
CA PHE A 102 14.82 21.27 -12.56
C PHE A 102 13.52 21.04 -11.75
N GLY A 103 12.62 22.00 -11.76
CA GLY A 103 11.46 22.02 -10.90
C GLY A 103 11.79 22.58 -9.50
N LEU A 104 10.75 22.83 -8.70
CA LEU A 104 10.99 23.34 -7.35
C LEU A 104 11.59 22.26 -6.47
N ASP A 105 12.84 22.48 -6.06
CA ASP A 105 13.55 21.60 -5.14
C ASP A 105 13.16 21.88 -3.68
N ALA A 106 13.12 20.81 -2.85
CA ALA A 106 12.74 20.93 -1.45
C ALA A 106 13.73 21.78 -0.64
N TYR A 107 15.03 21.70 -0.95
CA TYR A 107 16.06 22.51 -0.26
C TYR A 107 15.96 23.99 -0.61
N PHE A 108 15.70 24.29 -1.88
CA PHE A 108 15.43 25.66 -2.31
C PHE A 108 14.18 26.22 -1.63
N LEU A 109 13.06 25.49 -1.63
CA LEU A 109 11.83 25.95 -0.97
C LEU A 109 12.00 26.14 0.53
N HIS A 110 12.80 25.27 1.18
CA HIS A 110 13.17 25.46 2.58
C HIS A 110 13.91 26.78 2.79
N TYR A 111 14.92 27.07 1.97
CA TYR A 111 15.65 28.34 1.99
C TYR A 111 14.69 29.53 1.74
N TYR A 112 13.88 29.44 0.70
CA TYR A 112 12.93 30.47 0.30
C TYR A 112 11.95 30.82 1.42
N PHE A 113 11.25 29.84 1.99
CA PHE A 113 10.26 30.07 3.04
C PHE A 113 10.88 30.61 4.34
N LYS A 114 12.13 30.29 4.62
CA LYS A 114 12.87 30.91 5.72
C LYS A 114 13.19 32.37 5.42
N SER A 115 13.66 32.66 4.21
CA SER A 115 14.05 34.03 3.81
C SER A 115 12.88 35.00 3.86
N ILE A 116 11.72 34.58 3.38
CA ILE A 116 10.49 35.41 3.40
C ILE A 116 9.70 35.32 4.72
N LYS A 117 10.23 34.62 5.72
CA LYS A 117 9.56 34.38 7.03
C LYS A 117 8.12 33.89 6.87
N GLN A 118 7.89 32.95 5.94
CA GLN A 118 6.56 32.41 5.65
C GLN A 118 5.91 31.85 6.94
N VAL A 119 4.69 32.34 7.26
CA VAL A 119 4.01 32.10 8.55
C VAL A 119 3.78 30.62 8.81
N ASP A 120 3.14 29.90 7.88
CA ASP A 120 2.83 28.48 8.06
C ASP A 120 4.07 27.59 8.09
N TYR A 121 5.16 27.99 7.42
CA TYR A 121 6.44 27.29 7.45
C TYR A 121 7.14 27.45 8.81
N ASN A 122 7.03 28.60 9.41
CA ASN A 122 7.63 28.95 10.72
C ASN A 122 6.63 28.80 11.87
N ASP A 123 5.51 28.10 11.66
CA ASP A 123 4.51 27.84 12.69
C ASP A 123 5.14 27.28 13.96
N LYS A 124 4.76 27.84 15.12
CA LYS A 124 5.33 27.49 16.42
C LYS A 124 5.05 26.03 16.82
N THR A 125 3.97 25.42 16.30
CA THR A 125 3.62 24.04 16.59
C THR A 125 4.52 23.04 15.84
N LEU A 126 4.99 23.40 14.63
CA LEU A 126 5.85 22.54 13.83
C LEU A 126 7.34 22.70 14.21
N SER A 127 8.07 21.59 14.31
CA SER A 127 9.52 21.66 14.33
C SER A 127 10.05 22.00 12.93
N SER A 128 11.20 22.69 12.87
CA SER A 128 11.84 23.02 11.57
C SER A 128 12.05 21.78 10.70
N GLN A 129 12.43 20.65 11.30
CA GLN A 129 12.57 19.39 10.56
C GLN A 129 11.23 18.85 10.07
N THR A 130 10.14 18.99 10.84
CA THR A 130 8.81 18.59 10.37
C THR A 130 8.38 19.42 9.17
N SER A 131 8.59 20.75 9.21
CA SER A 131 8.30 21.64 8.06
C SER A 131 9.12 21.26 6.82
N GLN A 132 10.42 20.93 6.99
CA GLN A 132 11.26 20.42 5.89
C GLN A 132 10.72 19.13 5.29
N GLN A 133 10.29 18.20 6.13
CA GLN A 133 9.74 16.91 5.67
C GLN A 133 8.40 17.07 4.93
N ILE A 134 7.54 17.97 5.40
CA ILE A 134 6.30 18.31 4.68
C ILE A 134 6.64 18.89 3.30
N THR A 135 7.62 19.80 3.23
CA THR A 135 8.09 20.40 1.99
C THR A 135 8.61 19.32 1.03
N ALA A 136 9.49 18.46 1.50
CA ALA A 136 10.05 17.36 0.71
C ALA A 136 8.97 16.41 0.16
N LYS A 137 7.95 16.09 0.97
CA LYS A 137 6.84 15.22 0.56
C LYS A 137 5.99 15.86 -0.54
N VAL A 138 5.69 17.14 -0.43
CA VAL A 138 4.88 17.85 -1.44
C VAL A 138 5.66 18.00 -2.75
N THR A 139 6.92 18.42 -2.71
CA THR A 139 7.76 18.53 -3.90
C THR A 139 7.96 17.18 -4.60
N GLN A 140 8.12 16.09 -3.82
CA GLN A 140 8.16 14.74 -4.37
C GLN A 140 6.85 14.36 -5.09
N THR A 141 5.70 14.77 -4.55
CA THR A 141 4.40 14.55 -5.20
C THR A 141 4.32 15.27 -6.55
N PHE A 142 4.80 16.52 -6.63
CA PHE A 142 4.86 17.25 -7.90
C PHE A 142 5.86 16.65 -8.89
N LYS A 143 7.02 16.17 -8.44
CA LYS A 143 7.99 15.45 -9.29
C LYS A 143 7.36 14.17 -9.86
N ALA A 144 6.63 13.41 -9.04
CA ALA A 144 5.92 12.21 -9.49
C ALA A 144 4.80 12.54 -10.50
N PHE A 145 4.05 13.63 -10.27
CA PHE A 145 3.04 14.11 -11.21
C PHE A 145 3.67 14.48 -12.56
N LYS A 146 4.74 15.29 -12.59
CA LYS A 146 5.45 15.65 -13.84
C LYS A 146 5.91 14.40 -14.58
N LYS A 147 6.52 13.44 -13.90
CA LYS A 147 6.96 12.17 -14.50
C LYS A 147 5.78 11.40 -15.11
N SER A 148 4.67 11.29 -14.38
CA SER A 148 3.45 10.62 -14.87
C SER A 148 2.83 11.34 -16.05
N LEU A 149 2.83 12.66 -16.04
CA LEU A 149 2.32 13.48 -17.14
C LEU A 149 3.16 13.29 -18.42
N PHE A 150 4.48 13.27 -18.28
CA PHE A 150 5.39 13.01 -19.38
C PHE A 150 5.26 11.59 -19.95
N ASP A 151 5.13 10.57 -19.07
CA ASP A 151 4.88 9.19 -19.50
C ASP A 151 3.52 9.03 -20.18
N TYR A 152 2.49 9.74 -19.69
CA TYR A 152 1.16 9.77 -20.32
C TYR A 152 1.20 10.27 -21.76
N PHE A 153 1.96 11.32 -22.06
CA PHE A 153 2.06 11.83 -23.43
C PHE A 153 2.76 10.85 -24.37
N LYS A 154 3.71 10.04 -23.85
CA LYS A 154 4.41 9.01 -24.63
C LYS A 154 3.60 7.71 -24.78
N HIS A 155 2.79 7.37 -23.77
CA HIS A 155 2.14 6.07 -23.62
C HIS A 155 0.70 6.21 -23.13
N LYS A 156 -0.15 6.93 -23.90
CA LYS A 156 -1.56 7.19 -23.52
C LYS A 156 -2.36 5.92 -23.21
N GLU A 157 -2.05 4.84 -23.92
CA GLU A 157 -2.69 3.53 -23.80
C GLU A 157 -2.51 2.87 -22.41
N LYS A 158 -1.50 3.28 -21.65
CA LYS A 158 -1.26 2.76 -20.28
C LYS A 158 -2.14 3.41 -19.23
N TYR A 159 -2.81 4.50 -19.55
CA TYR A 159 -3.53 5.34 -18.60
C TYR A 159 -5.03 5.33 -18.87
N LYS A 160 -5.85 5.24 -17.82
CA LYS A 160 -7.31 5.41 -17.91
C LYS A 160 -7.73 6.88 -18.15
N ALA A 161 -6.93 7.83 -17.67
CA ALA A 161 -7.16 9.26 -17.83
C ALA A 161 -5.83 10.04 -17.69
N LYS A 162 -5.79 11.28 -18.18
CA LYS A 162 -4.64 12.19 -18.01
C LYS A 162 -4.37 12.41 -16.50
N PRO A 163 -3.09 12.34 -16.05
CA PRO A 163 -2.72 12.67 -14.68
C PRO A 163 -3.18 14.08 -14.28
N GLU A 164 -3.80 14.21 -13.12
CA GLU A 164 -4.28 15.49 -12.62
C GLU A 164 -3.22 16.19 -11.75
N LEU A 165 -3.18 17.51 -11.86
CA LEU A 165 -2.34 18.33 -11.01
C LEU A 165 -2.70 18.18 -9.52
N PRO A 166 -1.72 18.02 -8.61
CA PRO A 166 -1.99 17.89 -7.19
C PRO A 166 -2.94 18.96 -6.66
N ARG A 167 -4.04 18.52 -6.04
CA ARG A 167 -5.11 19.41 -5.54
C ARG A 167 -4.78 19.93 -4.16
N TYR A 168 -5.31 21.11 -3.83
CA TYR A 168 -5.31 21.62 -2.48
C TYR A 168 -6.04 20.69 -1.53
N LYS A 169 -5.56 20.62 -0.30
CA LYS A 169 -6.27 19.96 0.79
C LYS A 169 -7.46 20.81 1.23
N LYS A 170 -8.53 20.15 1.70
CA LYS A 170 -9.70 20.86 2.22
C LYS A 170 -9.30 21.81 3.35
N LYS A 171 -9.83 23.02 3.32
CA LYS A 171 -9.68 24.00 4.41
C LYS A 171 -10.17 23.38 5.73
N LYS A 172 -9.48 23.64 6.84
CA LYS A 172 -9.76 23.05 8.15
C LYS A 172 -9.66 21.51 8.23
N SER A 173 -9.03 20.84 7.25
CA SER A 173 -8.73 19.42 7.38
C SER A 173 -7.37 19.22 8.08
N MET A 174 -7.09 17.98 8.46
CA MET A 174 -5.85 17.60 9.12
C MET A 174 -5.04 16.72 8.19
N SER A 175 -3.76 17.05 7.98
CA SER A 175 -2.84 16.28 7.16
C SER A 175 -1.86 15.51 8.03
N GLY A 176 -1.61 14.23 7.66
CA GLY A 176 -0.56 13.45 8.32
C GLY A 176 0.82 14.02 8.03
N PHE A 177 1.70 13.92 9.01
CA PHE A 177 3.08 14.39 8.98
C PHE A 177 4.01 13.34 9.58
N TYR A 178 5.30 13.58 9.55
CA TYR A 178 6.25 12.70 10.23
C TYR A 178 7.40 13.45 10.88
N PHE A 179 7.89 12.86 11.95
CA PHE A 179 9.07 13.28 12.68
C PHE A 179 10.28 12.47 12.22
N THR A 180 11.42 13.10 12.14
CA THR A 180 12.71 12.41 12.05
C THR A 180 13.09 11.84 13.42
N ASN A 181 14.01 10.89 13.43
CA ASN A 181 14.57 10.32 14.66
C ASN A 181 15.35 11.34 15.54
N GLN A 182 15.70 12.48 14.98
CA GLN A 182 16.36 13.55 15.71
C GLN A 182 15.40 14.33 16.63
N VAL A 183 14.13 14.49 16.22
CA VAL A 183 13.15 15.26 16.98
C VAL A 183 12.12 14.38 17.71
N CYS A 184 11.92 13.14 17.25
CA CYS A 184 11.11 12.14 17.94
C CYS A 184 12.01 10.97 18.35
N THR A 185 12.25 10.82 19.64
CA THR A 185 13.22 9.85 20.16
C THR A 185 12.55 8.80 21.04
N ILE A 186 13.11 7.59 21.04
CA ILE A 186 12.70 6.48 21.91
C ILE A 186 13.78 6.30 22.96
N LYS A 187 13.46 6.59 24.24
CA LYS A 187 14.37 6.43 25.37
C LYS A 187 13.60 5.96 26.60
N ASN A 188 14.18 5.04 27.38
CA ASN A 188 13.60 4.53 28.63
C ASN A 188 12.15 4.04 28.45
N ASN A 189 11.90 3.26 27.41
CA ASN A 189 10.56 2.75 27.07
C ASN A 189 9.48 3.85 26.88
N GLN A 190 9.91 5.04 26.48
CA GLN A 190 9.03 6.18 26.19
C GLN A 190 9.39 6.80 24.83
N ILE A 191 8.37 7.13 24.07
CA ILE A 191 8.49 7.97 22.88
C ILE A 191 8.34 9.42 23.33
N LYS A 192 9.36 10.24 23.02
CA LYS A 192 9.36 11.69 23.28
C LYS A 192 9.11 12.45 22.00
N PHE A 193 8.22 13.42 22.06
CA PHE A 193 7.84 14.26 20.91
C PHE A 193 8.46 15.65 21.02
N PRO A 194 8.66 16.37 19.89
CA PRO A 194 9.24 17.72 19.91
C PRO A 194 8.27 18.72 20.53
N LYS A 195 8.82 19.76 21.17
CA LYS A 195 8.06 20.92 21.70
C LYS A 195 6.96 20.59 22.74
N THR A 196 7.02 19.43 23.35
CA THR A 196 6.10 19.01 24.42
C THR A 196 6.82 18.15 25.45
N LYS A 197 6.28 18.11 26.66
CA LYS A 197 6.69 17.17 27.72
C LYS A 197 5.91 15.85 27.67
N LEU A 198 4.88 15.77 26.82
CA LEU A 198 4.05 14.58 26.66
C LEU A 198 4.89 13.44 26.10
N THR A 199 4.63 12.23 26.57
CA THR A 199 5.30 11.00 26.11
C THR A 199 4.26 9.90 25.88
N LEU A 200 4.65 8.89 25.10
CA LEU A 200 3.84 7.70 24.91
C LEU A 200 4.67 6.46 25.31
N PRO A 201 4.14 5.55 26.16
CA PRO A 201 4.80 4.31 26.50
C PRO A 201 5.13 3.46 25.27
N PHE A 202 6.32 2.87 25.23
CA PHE A 202 6.79 2.02 24.17
C PHE A 202 7.44 0.75 24.75
N THR A 203 6.66 -0.31 24.84
CA THR A 203 7.06 -1.59 25.45
C THR A 203 7.41 -2.67 24.44
N TYR A 204 7.44 -2.32 23.15
CA TYR A 204 7.75 -3.28 22.09
C TYR A 204 9.25 -3.50 21.98
N GLU A 205 9.67 -4.75 21.93
CA GLU A 205 11.02 -5.10 21.52
C GLU A 205 11.21 -4.79 20.04
N TYR A 206 12.31 -4.14 19.72
CA TYR A 206 12.67 -3.85 18.33
C TYR A 206 14.16 -4.02 18.12
N LYS A 207 14.51 -4.41 16.89
CA LYS A 207 15.90 -4.45 16.44
C LYS A 207 16.13 -3.33 15.43
N GLY A 208 17.35 -2.82 15.35
CA GLY A 208 17.71 -1.80 14.37
C GLY A 208 17.56 -0.37 14.84
N ARG A 209 17.71 0.57 13.92
CA ARG A 209 17.74 2.00 14.18
C ARG A 209 16.38 2.64 13.86
N HIS A 210 15.82 3.39 14.81
CA HIS A 210 14.63 4.22 14.52
C HIS A 210 15.00 5.31 13.50
N ILE A 211 14.22 5.41 12.42
CA ILE A 211 14.44 6.35 11.31
C ILE A 211 13.47 7.52 11.38
N ARG A 212 12.18 7.23 11.56
CA ARG A 212 11.13 8.23 11.61
C ARG A 212 9.87 7.70 12.29
N THR A 213 9.05 8.63 12.77
CA THR A 213 7.70 8.36 13.27
C THR A 213 6.68 9.09 12.39
N GLU A 214 5.83 8.35 11.68
CA GLU A 214 4.73 8.91 10.91
C GLU A 214 3.50 9.04 11.78
N VAL A 215 2.85 10.20 11.75
CA VAL A 215 1.61 10.50 12.46
C VAL A 215 0.49 10.59 11.43
N ILE A 216 -0.47 9.68 11.53
CA ILE A 216 -1.58 9.59 10.56
C ILE A 216 -2.89 9.67 11.31
N ARG A 217 -3.77 10.60 10.91
CA ARG A 217 -5.14 10.65 11.40
C ARG A 217 -6.01 9.66 10.63
N LYS A 218 -6.69 8.78 11.37
CA LYS A 218 -7.55 7.76 10.79
C LYS A 218 -8.79 7.56 11.70
N TYR A 219 -9.97 7.80 11.17
CA TYR A 219 -11.23 7.65 11.92
C TYR A 219 -11.30 8.43 13.25
N ASN A 220 -10.89 9.67 13.25
CA ASN A 220 -10.81 10.54 14.44
C ASN A 220 -9.82 10.11 15.52
N GLU A 221 -8.88 9.21 15.19
CA GLU A 221 -7.78 8.84 16.06
C GLU A 221 -6.44 9.03 15.35
N PHE A 222 -5.37 9.06 16.12
CA PHE A 222 -4.03 9.09 15.58
C PHE A 222 -3.38 7.71 15.69
N GLU A 223 -2.79 7.28 14.58
CA GLU A 223 -1.94 6.10 14.47
C GLU A 223 -0.51 6.58 14.27
N LEU A 224 0.39 6.15 15.13
CA LEU A 224 1.83 6.34 14.97
C LEU A 224 2.40 5.12 14.24
N LYS A 225 3.22 5.36 13.22
CA LYS A 225 4.02 4.33 12.56
C LYS A 225 5.49 4.61 12.80
N LEU A 226 6.10 3.84 13.66
CA LEU A 226 7.54 3.92 13.94
C LEU A 226 8.27 3.03 12.93
N VAL A 227 9.14 3.63 12.15
CA VAL A 227 9.93 2.95 11.11
C VAL A 227 11.33 2.69 11.63
N PHE A 228 11.74 1.43 11.63
CA PHE A 228 13.08 0.97 12.04
C PHE A 228 13.81 0.40 10.83
N GLU A 229 15.05 0.83 10.65
CA GLU A 229 15.99 0.26 9.69
C GLU A 229 16.72 -0.90 10.36
N GLN A 230 16.77 -2.03 9.69
CA GLN A 230 17.40 -3.25 10.16
C GLN A 230 18.38 -3.80 9.12
N ASP A 231 19.33 -4.58 9.57
CA ASP A 231 20.12 -5.40 8.65
C ASP A 231 19.22 -6.36 7.87
N PRO A 232 19.56 -6.67 6.63
CA PRO A 232 18.79 -7.59 5.82
C PRO A 232 18.74 -8.97 6.49
N LYS A 233 17.58 -9.62 6.38
CA LYS A 233 17.46 -11.00 6.83
C LYS A 233 18.26 -11.93 5.92
N PRO A 234 18.75 -13.08 6.45
CA PRO A 234 19.43 -14.06 5.60
C PRO A 234 18.51 -14.48 4.45
N LYS A 235 19.00 -14.29 3.22
CA LYS A 235 18.27 -14.75 2.03
C LYS A 235 18.31 -16.26 1.97
N LEU A 236 17.19 -16.88 1.59
CA LEU A 236 17.17 -18.31 1.28
C LEU A 236 18.07 -18.57 0.07
N LYS A 237 18.76 -19.70 0.10
CA LYS A 237 19.47 -20.19 -1.09
C LYS A 237 18.44 -20.43 -2.20
N GLU A 238 18.80 -20.15 -3.43
CA GLU A 238 17.95 -20.45 -4.56
C GLU A 238 17.75 -21.97 -4.65
N THR A 239 16.50 -22.39 -4.73
CA THR A 239 16.11 -23.80 -4.81
C THR A 239 15.17 -23.99 -6.00
N ASN A 240 14.97 -25.23 -6.41
CA ASN A 240 13.99 -25.58 -7.43
C ASN A 240 12.55 -25.72 -6.86
N VAL A 241 12.33 -25.30 -5.59
CA VAL A 241 11.00 -25.36 -5.00
C VAL A 241 10.23 -24.10 -5.34
N ILE A 242 9.13 -24.30 -6.02
CA ILE A 242 8.21 -23.27 -6.49
C ILE A 242 6.86 -23.49 -5.82
N ALA A 243 6.20 -22.42 -5.42
CA ALA A 243 4.85 -22.49 -4.88
C ALA A 243 3.87 -21.59 -5.67
N ALA A 244 2.57 -21.89 -5.53
CA ALA A 244 1.54 -21.01 -6.04
C ALA A 244 0.37 -20.89 -5.08
N ILE A 245 -0.29 -19.74 -5.12
CA ILE A 245 -1.45 -19.38 -4.28
C ILE A 245 -2.65 -19.09 -5.17
N ASP A 246 -3.77 -19.75 -4.84
CA ASP A 246 -5.12 -19.34 -5.22
C ASP A 246 -5.78 -18.61 -4.03
N LEU A 247 -6.30 -17.39 -4.25
CA LEU A 247 -6.95 -16.56 -3.23
C LEU A 247 -8.47 -16.67 -3.33
N GLY A 248 -9.10 -17.08 -2.25
CA GLY A 248 -10.54 -17.36 -2.25
C GLY A 248 -11.31 -16.73 -1.08
N VAL A 249 -12.64 -16.84 -1.12
CA VAL A 249 -13.54 -16.34 -0.06
C VAL A 249 -13.68 -17.34 1.09
N ASN A 250 -13.65 -18.63 0.81
CA ASN A 250 -13.80 -19.69 1.82
C ASN A 250 -12.46 -20.18 2.36
N ASN A 251 -11.53 -20.44 1.47
CA ASN A 251 -10.11 -20.59 1.76
C ASN A 251 -9.44 -19.28 1.35
N ILE A 252 -9.04 -18.47 2.34
CA ILE A 252 -8.42 -17.17 2.04
C ILE A 252 -7.12 -17.34 1.26
N VAL A 253 -6.41 -18.45 1.51
CA VAL A 253 -5.22 -18.90 0.81
C VAL A 253 -5.30 -20.40 0.60
N ALA A 254 -5.15 -20.86 -0.63
CA ALA A 254 -4.80 -22.23 -0.98
C ALA A 254 -3.42 -22.19 -1.62
N ILE A 255 -2.41 -22.74 -0.94
CA ILE A 255 -1.02 -22.75 -1.40
C ILE A 255 -0.54 -24.18 -1.59
N THR A 256 0.19 -24.40 -2.68
CA THR A 256 0.84 -25.69 -2.95
C THR A 256 2.22 -25.47 -3.55
N THR A 257 3.13 -26.42 -3.29
CA THR A 257 4.46 -26.46 -3.91
C THR A 257 4.51 -27.46 -5.06
N ASN A 258 5.53 -27.36 -5.89
CA ASN A 258 5.81 -28.36 -6.91
C ASN A 258 6.38 -29.68 -6.34
N LYS A 259 6.69 -29.73 -5.04
CA LYS A 259 7.23 -30.90 -4.34
C LYS A 259 6.19 -31.63 -3.47
N GLY A 260 4.90 -31.43 -3.70
CA GLY A 260 3.83 -32.16 -3.03
C GLY A 260 3.49 -31.69 -1.61
N GLN A 261 3.76 -30.42 -1.26
CA GLN A 261 3.28 -29.83 0.00
C GLN A 261 2.14 -28.87 -0.27
N SER A 262 1.16 -28.85 0.61
CA SER A 262 0.03 -27.94 0.49
C SER A 262 -0.50 -27.45 1.85
N LEU A 263 -1.14 -26.28 1.81
CA LEU A 263 -1.77 -25.68 2.96
C LEU A 263 -3.03 -24.92 2.55
N LEU A 264 -4.11 -25.13 3.29
CA LEU A 264 -5.32 -24.32 3.22
C LEU A 264 -5.42 -23.42 4.47
N VAL A 265 -5.58 -22.14 4.24
CA VAL A 265 -5.90 -21.17 5.30
C VAL A 265 -7.40 -20.91 5.24
N LYS A 266 -8.14 -21.55 6.14
CA LYS A 266 -9.62 -21.57 6.17
C LYS A 266 -10.12 -20.95 7.45
N ASP A 267 -10.42 -19.68 7.44
CA ASP A 267 -10.91 -18.94 8.61
C ASP A 267 -12.17 -18.15 8.28
N LYS A 268 -13.21 -18.36 9.08
CA LYS A 268 -14.49 -17.64 8.92
C LYS A 268 -14.51 -16.28 9.63
N SER A 269 -13.48 -15.95 10.42
CA SER A 269 -13.40 -14.71 11.20
C SER A 269 -13.57 -13.47 10.33
N LEU A 270 -13.01 -13.45 9.13
CA LEU A 270 -13.12 -12.33 8.22
C LEU A 270 -14.58 -12.04 7.79
N LYS A 271 -15.34 -13.11 7.49
CA LYS A 271 -16.77 -12.99 7.19
C LYS A 271 -17.56 -12.49 8.39
N SER A 272 -17.27 -13.04 9.57
CA SER A 272 -17.91 -12.64 10.83
C SER A 272 -17.64 -11.18 11.18
N ILE A 273 -16.38 -10.72 11.04
CA ILE A 273 -16.00 -9.31 11.27
C ILE A 273 -16.79 -8.38 10.33
N ASN A 274 -16.89 -8.73 9.04
CA ASN A 274 -17.62 -7.92 8.07
C ASN A 274 -19.11 -7.92 8.34
N GLN A 275 -19.70 -9.09 8.63
CA GLN A 275 -21.13 -9.22 8.92
C GLN A 275 -21.54 -8.45 10.16
N PHE A 276 -20.77 -8.56 11.25
CA PHE A 276 -21.00 -7.79 12.46
C PHE A 276 -20.95 -6.28 12.18
N ALA A 277 -19.90 -5.81 11.49
CA ALA A 277 -19.78 -4.41 11.15
C ALA A 277 -20.94 -3.90 10.28
N ASN A 278 -21.37 -4.68 9.28
CA ASN A 278 -22.48 -4.32 8.41
C ASN A 278 -23.80 -4.20 9.20
N LYS A 279 -24.07 -5.10 10.15
CA LYS A 279 -25.25 -5.01 11.03
C LYS A 279 -25.22 -3.75 11.90
N GLU A 280 -24.08 -3.43 12.52
CA GLU A 280 -23.94 -2.23 13.35
C GLU A 280 -24.05 -0.95 12.52
N ILE A 281 -23.46 -0.91 11.31
CA ILE A 281 -23.60 0.22 10.40
C ILE A 281 -25.07 0.42 10.03
N ALA A 282 -25.79 -0.64 9.66
CA ALA A 282 -27.21 -0.57 9.32
C ALA A 282 -28.04 -0.06 10.50
N ARG A 283 -27.79 -0.55 11.72
CA ARG A 283 -28.46 -0.09 12.95
C ARG A 283 -28.25 1.42 13.18
N ILE A 284 -27.00 1.91 13.04
CA ILE A 284 -26.68 3.32 13.21
C ILE A 284 -27.36 4.17 12.13
N HIS A 285 -27.36 3.73 10.88
CA HIS A 285 -28.02 4.42 9.78
C HIS A 285 -29.52 4.51 9.99
N SER A 286 -30.18 3.41 10.39
CA SER A 286 -31.63 3.40 10.67
C SER A 286 -31.98 4.39 11.79
N ALA A 287 -31.23 4.40 12.88
CA ALA A 287 -31.45 5.37 13.97
C ALA A 287 -31.28 6.82 13.51
N GLN A 288 -30.28 7.11 12.65
CA GLN A 288 -30.08 8.46 12.10
C GLN A 288 -31.22 8.87 11.17
N THR A 289 -31.74 7.95 10.37
CA THR A 289 -32.86 8.21 9.44
C THR A 289 -34.15 8.47 10.21
N ILE A 290 -34.40 7.76 11.31
CA ILE A 290 -35.57 8.01 12.18
C ILE A 290 -35.48 9.40 12.82
N LEU A 291 -34.30 9.78 13.34
CA LEU A 291 -34.10 11.06 14.00
C LEU A 291 -34.12 12.26 13.03
N LYS A 292 -33.73 12.07 11.79
CA LYS A 292 -33.68 13.10 10.73
C LYS A 292 -34.14 12.52 9.40
N PRO A 293 -35.45 12.36 9.18
CA PRO A 293 -36.00 11.94 7.89
C PRO A 293 -35.54 12.89 6.78
N ASN A 294 -35.23 12.39 5.61
CA ASN A 294 -34.78 13.14 4.43
C ASN A 294 -33.39 13.81 4.53
N SER A 295 -32.62 13.56 5.58
CA SER A 295 -31.21 14.02 5.65
C SER A 295 -30.24 12.96 5.11
N LYS A 296 -29.14 13.41 4.49
CA LYS A 296 -28.04 12.49 4.16
C LYS A 296 -27.46 11.93 5.46
N VAL A 297 -27.22 10.61 5.48
CA VAL A 297 -26.55 9.95 6.61
C VAL A 297 -25.22 10.64 6.90
N VAL A 298 -25.09 11.20 8.09
CA VAL A 298 -23.90 11.93 8.50
C VAL A 298 -22.94 10.99 9.22
N SER A 299 -21.66 11.14 8.93
CA SER A 299 -20.61 10.43 9.67
C SER A 299 -20.68 10.81 11.16
N SER A 300 -20.92 9.84 12.03
CA SER A 300 -20.96 10.00 13.48
C SER A 300 -19.72 9.40 14.14
N LYS A 301 -19.41 9.86 15.37
CA LYS A 301 -18.32 9.25 16.19
C LYS A 301 -18.52 7.74 16.36
N GLN A 302 -19.78 7.31 16.52
CA GLN A 302 -20.15 5.90 16.68
C GLN A 302 -19.87 5.09 15.42
N LEU A 303 -20.27 5.62 14.25
CA LEU A 303 -20.01 5.00 12.95
C LEU A 303 -18.51 4.86 12.69
N MET A 304 -17.72 5.90 13.02
CA MET A 304 -16.26 5.88 12.88
C MET A 304 -15.61 4.79 13.75
N LYS A 305 -16.08 4.63 15.01
CA LYS A 305 -15.61 3.54 15.90
C LYS A 305 -15.88 2.14 15.31
N VAL A 306 -17.04 1.92 14.68
CA VAL A 306 -17.35 0.65 14.00
C VAL A 306 -16.39 0.38 12.85
N TYR A 307 -16.18 1.36 11.96
CA TYR A 307 -15.23 1.23 10.85
C TYR A 307 -13.81 0.99 11.35
N GLN A 308 -13.36 1.68 12.36
CA GLN A 308 -12.05 1.54 12.94
C GLN A 308 -11.84 0.13 13.53
N LYS A 309 -12.75 -0.35 14.37
CA LYS A 309 -12.68 -1.69 14.96
C LYS A 309 -12.66 -2.78 13.90
N ARG A 310 -13.52 -2.64 12.87
CA ARG A 310 -13.54 -3.54 11.72
C ARG A 310 -12.19 -3.55 10.99
N ASN A 311 -11.67 -2.39 10.61
CA ASN A 311 -10.47 -2.30 9.80
C ASN A 311 -9.22 -2.76 10.55
N ARG A 312 -9.09 -2.49 11.87
CA ARG A 312 -8.02 -3.03 12.71
C ARG A 312 -8.03 -4.57 12.72
N ARG A 313 -9.19 -5.18 12.90
CA ARG A 313 -9.35 -6.65 12.90
C ARG A 313 -9.00 -7.25 11.55
N ILE A 314 -9.45 -6.64 10.44
CA ILE A 314 -9.12 -7.09 9.09
C ILE A 314 -7.62 -6.94 8.82
N GLU A 315 -7.00 -5.83 9.21
CA GLU A 315 -5.57 -5.61 9.02
C GLU A 315 -4.73 -6.64 9.79
N HIS A 316 -5.11 -6.94 11.03
CA HIS A 316 -4.48 -7.98 11.84
C HIS A 316 -4.64 -9.36 11.19
N PHE A 317 -5.84 -9.70 10.73
CA PHE A 317 -6.11 -10.95 10.02
C PHE A 317 -5.22 -11.10 8.77
N MET A 318 -5.10 -10.05 7.95
CA MET A 318 -4.25 -10.08 6.76
C MET A 318 -2.76 -10.23 7.11
N TYR A 319 -2.33 -9.60 8.21
CA TYR A 319 -0.96 -9.73 8.68
C TYR A 319 -0.64 -11.16 9.15
N CYS A 320 -1.52 -11.77 9.94
CA CYS A 320 -1.38 -13.15 10.38
C CYS A 320 -1.39 -14.14 9.19
N THR A 321 -2.29 -13.93 8.22
CA THR A 321 -2.35 -14.75 7.00
C THR A 321 -1.04 -14.67 6.21
N ALA A 322 -0.49 -13.46 6.01
CA ALA A 322 0.79 -13.29 5.33
C ALA A 322 1.96 -13.94 6.10
N SER A 323 1.92 -13.95 7.45
CA SER A 323 2.92 -14.63 8.27
C SER A 323 2.84 -16.16 8.14
N ILE A 324 1.64 -16.72 8.03
CA ILE A 324 1.43 -18.14 7.76
C ILE A 324 2.01 -18.54 6.41
N VAL A 325 1.78 -17.72 5.37
CA VAL A 325 2.34 -17.95 4.04
C VAL A 325 3.87 -17.91 4.09
N LEU A 326 4.46 -16.91 4.77
CA LEU A 326 5.91 -16.84 4.95
C LEU A 326 6.44 -18.10 5.65
N LYS A 327 5.83 -18.52 6.76
CA LYS A 327 6.24 -19.72 7.50
C LYS A 327 6.20 -20.95 6.62
N PHE A 328 5.14 -21.15 5.84
CA PHE A 328 5.04 -22.24 4.88
C PHE A 328 6.15 -22.21 3.83
N CYS A 329 6.45 -21.03 3.27
CA CYS A 329 7.53 -20.89 2.29
C CYS A 329 8.90 -21.19 2.87
N LEU A 330 9.19 -20.75 4.11
CA LEU A 330 10.44 -21.04 4.80
C LEU A 330 10.59 -22.53 5.14
N GLU A 331 9.55 -23.17 5.70
CA GLU A 331 9.53 -24.60 6.06
C GLU A 331 9.77 -25.50 4.83
N ASN A 332 9.38 -25.05 3.65
CA ASN A 332 9.48 -25.83 2.40
C ASN A 332 10.57 -25.32 1.46
N ASN A 333 11.44 -24.40 1.88
CA ASN A 333 12.53 -23.84 1.08
C ASN A 333 12.06 -23.26 -0.28
N VAL A 334 10.92 -22.59 -0.31
CA VAL A 334 10.34 -22.00 -1.52
C VAL A 334 11.19 -20.81 -1.97
N SER A 335 11.67 -20.83 -3.21
CA SER A 335 12.43 -19.72 -3.83
C SER A 335 11.57 -18.77 -4.65
N LYS A 336 10.48 -19.27 -5.25
CA LYS A 336 9.56 -18.50 -6.10
C LYS A 336 8.12 -18.80 -5.76
N LEU A 337 7.29 -17.74 -5.70
CA LEU A 337 5.87 -17.84 -5.41
C LEU A 337 5.04 -17.14 -6.49
N ALA A 338 4.09 -17.84 -7.10
CA ALA A 338 3.08 -17.24 -7.96
C ALA A 338 1.80 -16.97 -7.19
N ILE A 339 1.16 -15.81 -7.38
CA ILE A 339 -0.14 -15.49 -6.79
C ILE A 339 -1.11 -15.19 -7.92
N GLY A 340 -2.24 -15.91 -7.96
CA GLY A 340 -3.32 -15.67 -8.90
C GLY A 340 -3.97 -14.31 -8.69
N LYS A 341 -4.16 -13.55 -9.78
CA LYS A 341 -4.79 -12.24 -9.74
C LYS A 341 -5.32 -11.83 -11.11
N ASN A 342 -6.59 -11.48 -11.19
CA ASN A 342 -7.18 -10.90 -12.40
C ASN A 342 -7.27 -9.38 -12.33
N LYS A 343 -7.07 -8.70 -13.47
CA LYS A 343 -7.39 -7.27 -13.61
C LYS A 343 -8.91 -7.09 -13.48
N GLY A 344 -9.36 -6.10 -12.71
CA GLY A 344 -10.81 -5.85 -12.55
C GLY A 344 -11.55 -6.86 -11.68
N TRP A 345 -10.85 -7.67 -10.92
CA TRP A 345 -11.34 -8.81 -10.12
C TRP A 345 -12.62 -8.55 -9.30
N LYS A 346 -12.93 -7.28 -9.03
CA LYS A 346 -14.10 -6.87 -8.25
C LYS A 346 -15.17 -6.14 -9.08
N GLU A 347 -14.92 -5.86 -10.34
CA GLU A 347 -15.79 -4.99 -11.15
C GLU A 347 -16.98 -5.76 -11.76
N ASP A 348 -16.75 -6.99 -12.33
CA ASP A 348 -17.79 -7.79 -12.97
C ASP A 348 -17.83 -9.23 -12.44
N VAL A 349 -18.28 -9.40 -11.21
CA VAL A 349 -18.36 -10.74 -10.61
C VAL A 349 -19.80 -11.24 -10.68
N PRO A 350 -20.09 -12.35 -11.39
CA PRO A 350 -21.42 -12.95 -11.51
C PRO A 350 -21.80 -13.75 -10.26
N PHE A 351 -21.63 -13.17 -9.07
CA PHE A 351 -22.02 -13.80 -7.81
C PHE A 351 -23.41 -13.35 -7.35
N LYS A 352 -24.10 -14.22 -6.59
CA LYS A 352 -25.27 -13.82 -5.82
C LYS A 352 -24.92 -12.61 -4.93
N LYS A 353 -25.91 -11.73 -4.67
CA LYS A 353 -25.72 -10.45 -3.95
C LYS A 353 -24.91 -10.58 -2.66
N GLU A 354 -25.17 -11.62 -1.88
CA GLU A 354 -24.48 -11.88 -0.60
C GLU A 354 -23.02 -12.32 -0.78
N ASP A 355 -22.75 -13.21 -1.73
CA ASP A 355 -21.38 -13.66 -2.04
C ASP A 355 -20.57 -12.53 -2.69
N LYS A 356 -21.19 -11.69 -3.50
CA LYS A 356 -20.58 -10.48 -4.07
C LYS A 356 -20.17 -9.50 -2.98
N GLN A 357 -21.03 -9.23 -2.00
CA GLN A 357 -20.70 -8.36 -0.87
C GLN A 357 -19.54 -8.90 -0.04
N ASN A 358 -19.54 -10.18 0.27
CA ASN A 358 -18.45 -10.83 1.01
C ASN A 358 -17.12 -10.74 0.25
N PHE A 359 -17.12 -11.00 -1.06
CA PHE A 359 -15.93 -10.96 -1.89
C PHE A 359 -15.35 -9.55 -2.02
N ILE A 360 -16.20 -8.54 -2.29
CA ILE A 360 -15.76 -7.14 -2.45
C ILE A 360 -15.12 -6.59 -1.17
N GLN A 361 -15.61 -7.02 0.00
CA GLN A 361 -15.13 -6.53 1.30
C GLN A 361 -13.79 -7.13 1.74
N ILE A 362 -13.26 -8.17 1.05
CA ILE A 362 -11.95 -8.72 1.34
C ILE A 362 -10.87 -7.88 0.65
N PRO A 363 -9.89 -7.30 1.39
CA PRO A 363 -8.84 -6.48 0.78
C PRO A 363 -7.69 -7.35 0.23
N PHE A 364 -7.93 -8.16 -0.79
CA PHE A 364 -6.93 -9.05 -1.40
C PHE A 364 -5.64 -8.34 -1.82
N ASN A 365 -5.73 -7.13 -2.38
CA ASN A 365 -4.54 -6.35 -2.74
C ASN A 365 -3.66 -6.04 -1.52
N SER A 366 -4.27 -5.78 -0.35
CA SER A 366 -3.52 -5.59 0.89
C SER A 366 -2.84 -6.88 1.37
N LEU A 367 -3.50 -8.04 1.19
CA LEU A 367 -2.92 -9.35 1.51
C LEU A 367 -1.73 -9.64 0.59
N ILE A 368 -1.90 -9.50 -0.72
CA ILE A 368 -0.83 -9.69 -1.72
C ILE A 368 0.38 -8.80 -1.39
N PHE A 369 0.14 -7.52 -1.11
CA PHE A 369 1.19 -6.59 -0.73
C PHE A 369 1.96 -7.04 0.51
N LYS A 370 1.25 -7.46 1.58
CA LYS A 370 1.87 -7.96 2.82
C LYS A 370 2.65 -9.26 2.61
N ILE A 371 2.17 -10.15 1.74
CA ILE A 371 2.89 -11.37 1.37
C ILE A 371 4.18 -11.00 0.66
N LYS A 372 4.12 -10.11 -0.36
CA LYS A 372 5.30 -9.65 -1.09
C LYS A 372 6.34 -9.00 -0.19
N GLU A 373 5.92 -8.09 0.69
CA GLU A 373 6.83 -7.44 1.64
C GLU A 373 7.56 -8.46 2.54
N LYS A 374 6.81 -9.40 3.11
CA LYS A 374 7.40 -10.39 4.01
C LYS A 374 8.37 -11.34 3.30
N LEU A 375 8.00 -11.82 2.12
CA LEU A 375 8.79 -12.78 1.36
C LEU A 375 10.05 -12.14 0.75
N SER A 376 9.95 -10.91 0.27
CA SER A 376 11.11 -10.18 -0.28
C SER A 376 12.24 -10.00 0.72
N CYS A 377 11.94 -9.87 2.02
CA CYS A 377 12.95 -9.81 3.07
C CYS A 377 13.84 -11.06 3.14
N TYR A 378 13.35 -12.19 2.66
CA TYR A 378 14.08 -13.48 2.62
C TYR A 378 14.58 -13.85 1.22
N GLY A 379 14.45 -12.94 0.24
CA GLY A 379 14.88 -13.17 -1.14
C GLY A 379 13.93 -14.04 -1.95
N ILE A 380 12.72 -14.34 -1.47
CA ILE A 380 11.73 -15.12 -2.21
C ILE A 380 11.06 -14.22 -3.26
N GLU A 381 11.16 -14.61 -4.52
CA GLU A 381 10.54 -13.90 -5.64
C GLU A 381 9.03 -14.12 -5.66
N VAL A 382 8.23 -13.05 -5.80
CA VAL A 382 6.75 -13.15 -5.86
C VAL A 382 6.23 -12.56 -7.16
N LEU A 383 5.59 -13.41 -7.98
CA LEU A 383 4.98 -13.07 -9.26
C LEU A 383 3.45 -12.97 -9.10
N GLU A 384 2.81 -11.97 -9.74
CA GLU A 384 1.36 -11.93 -9.92
C GLU A 384 1.02 -12.53 -11.28
N GLN A 385 0.21 -13.58 -11.28
CA GLN A 385 -0.17 -14.31 -12.48
C GLN A 385 -1.66 -14.14 -12.79
N GLU A 386 -1.97 -13.88 -14.03
CA GLU A 386 -3.36 -13.92 -14.54
C GLU A 386 -3.94 -15.34 -14.38
N GLU A 387 -5.18 -15.45 -13.83
CA GLU A 387 -5.75 -16.73 -13.38
C GLU A 387 -6.99 -17.18 -14.17
N SER A 388 -7.23 -16.65 -15.38
CA SER A 388 -8.37 -17.10 -16.20
C SER A 388 -8.31 -18.60 -16.43
N TYR A 389 -9.47 -19.26 -16.26
CA TYR A 389 -9.69 -20.70 -16.42
C TYR A 389 -8.96 -21.62 -15.43
N THR A 390 -8.12 -21.13 -14.52
CA THR A 390 -7.38 -21.98 -13.56
C THR A 390 -8.28 -22.81 -12.65
N SER A 391 -9.47 -22.32 -12.32
CA SER A 391 -10.47 -23.05 -11.52
C SER A 391 -11.32 -24.04 -12.32
N LYS A 392 -11.30 -23.95 -13.67
CA LYS A 392 -12.06 -24.82 -14.57
C LYS A 392 -11.23 -25.96 -15.14
N ALA A 393 -9.97 -25.69 -15.46
CA ALA A 393 -9.03 -26.63 -16.05
C ALA A 393 -8.55 -27.67 -15.01
N SER A 394 -8.28 -28.87 -15.49
CA SER A 394 -7.63 -29.92 -14.70
C SER A 394 -6.11 -29.73 -14.72
N ALA A 395 -5.51 -29.57 -13.55
CA ALA A 395 -4.06 -29.45 -13.43
C ALA A 395 -3.37 -30.79 -13.67
N LEU A 396 -3.94 -31.89 -13.16
CA LEU A 396 -3.40 -33.24 -13.26
C LEU A 396 -3.54 -33.85 -14.66
N ASP A 397 -4.57 -33.43 -15.41
CA ASP A 397 -4.77 -33.84 -16.81
C ASP A 397 -4.06 -32.89 -17.79
N PHE A 398 -3.31 -31.93 -17.31
CA PHE A 398 -2.53 -30.97 -18.10
C PHE A 398 -3.35 -30.19 -19.14
N ASP A 399 -4.61 -29.86 -18.82
CA ASP A 399 -5.46 -29.05 -19.69
C ASP A 399 -4.76 -27.75 -20.15
N LYS A 400 -5.03 -27.31 -21.37
CA LYS A 400 -4.56 -26.02 -21.86
C LYS A 400 -5.16 -24.87 -21.05
N LEU A 401 -4.35 -23.88 -20.73
CA LEU A 401 -4.72 -22.71 -19.91
C LEU A 401 -4.67 -21.43 -20.76
N PRO A 402 -5.72 -21.13 -21.55
CA PRO A 402 -5.72 -19.93 -22.37
C PRO A 402 -5.84 -18.65 -21.52
N VAL A 403 -5.44 -17.52 -22.10
CA VAL A 403 -5.77 -16.19 -21.57
C VAL A 403 -7.19 -15.86 -22.02
N TYR A 404 -7.96 -15.17 -21.17
CA TYR A 404 -9.35 -14.83 -21.48
C TYR A 404 -9.46 -13.93 -22.71
N ASN A 405 -10.20 -14.40 -23.71
CA ASN A 405 -10.64 -13.63 -24.86
C ASN A 405 -11.95 -14.23 -25.41
N ARG A 406 -12.60 -13.56 -26.38
CA ARG A 406 -13.86 -14.06 -26.96
C ARG A 406 -13.73 -15.47 -27.56
N LYS A 407 -12.58 -15.80 -28.16
CA LYS A 407 -12.34 -17.13 -28.78
C LYS A 407 -12.12 -18.22 -27.71
N SER A 408 -11.57 -17.90 -26.55
CA SER A 408 -11.32 -18.85 -25.47
C SER A 408 -12.54 -19.14 -24.60
N ALA A 409 -13.64 -18.43 -24.78
CA ALA A 409 -14.88 -18.60 -23.97
C ALA A 409 -15.47 -20.02 -24.07
N ASN A 410 -15.30 -20.71 -25.21
CA ASN A 410 -15.83 -22.05 -25.49
C ASN A 410 -14.81 -23.19 -25.26
N THR A 411 -13.72 -22.95 -24.53
CA THR A 411 -12.73 -23.96 -24.22
C THR A 411 -13.33 -25.07 -23.35
N LYS A 412 -13.28 -26.31 -23.82
CA LYS A 412 -13.67 -27.50 -23.06
C LYS A 412 -12.51 -27.99 -22.23
N PHE A 413 -12.78 -28.42 -20.99
CA PHE A 413 -11.79 -28.97 -20.07
C PHE A 413 -12.10 -30.43 -19.76
N SER A 414 -11.06 -31.20 -19.44
CA SER A 414 -11.16 -32.66 -19.25
C SER A 414 -11.85 -33.03 -17.92
N GLY A 415 -11.64 -32.23 -16.88
CA GLY A 415 -12.22 -32.43 -15.56
C GLY A 415 -13.39 -31.48 -15.26
N ARG A 416 -14.00 -31.63 -14.09
CA ARG A 416 -15.13 -30.79 -13.64
C ARG A 416 -15.19 -30.63 -12.12
N ARG A 417 -15.81 -29.56 -11.65
CA ARG A 417 -16.20 -29.45 -10.24
C ARG A 417 -17.28 -30.47 -9.91
N ALA A 418 -16.98 -31.44 -9.03
CA ALA A 418 -17.93 -32.44 -8.58
C ALA A 418 -18.90 -31.85 -7.54
N LYS A 419 -18.39 -31.07 -6.59
CA LYS A 419 -19.16 -30.28 -5.61
C LYS A 419 -18.31 -29.11 -5.12
N ARG A 420 -18.89 -28.25 -4.26
CA ARG A 420 -18.14 -27.14 -3.66
C ARG A 420 -16.88 -27.64 -2.93
N GLY A 421 -15.70 -27.17 -3.35
CA GLY A 421 -14.41 -27.54 -2.77
C GLY A 421 -13.77 -28.81 -3.33
N LEU A 422 -14.45 -29.57 -4.20
CA LEU A 422 -13.93 -30.78 -4.84
C LEU A 422 -13.93 -30.69 -6.36
N TYR A 423 -12.83 -31.07 -6.96
CA TYR A 423 -12.64 -31.17 -8.40
C TYR A 423 -12.40 -32.62 -8.78
N LYS A 424 -13.04 -33.11 -9.85
CA LYS A 424 -12.87 -34.44 -10.39
C LYS A 424 -12.13 -34.39 -11.70
N THR A 425 -10.97 -35.03 -11.80
CA THR A 425 -10.17 -35.15 -13.01
C THR A 425 -10.84 -36.03 -14.05
N LYS A 426 -10.30 -36.12 -15.26
CA LYS A 426 -10.71 -37.06 -16.31
C LYS A 426 -10.63 -38.50 -15.84
N GLN A 427 -9.59 -38.84 -15.10
CA GLN A 427 -9.37 -40.18 -14.55
C GLN A 427 -10.25 -40.50 -13.32
N GLY A 428 -11.13 -39.60 -12.90
CA GLY A 428 -12.02 -39.80 -11.77
C GLY A 428 -11.43 -39.44 -10.39
N ILE A 429 -10.16 -38.99 -10.34
CA ILE A 429 -9.47 -38.61 -9.11
C ILE A 429 -10.14 -37.35 -8.50
N LEU A 430 -10.42 -37.40 -7.21
CA LEU A 430 -10.98 -36.26 -6.48
C LEU A 430 -9.86 -35.51 -5.75
N VAL A 431 -9.76 -34.19 -6.03
CA VAL A 431 -8.77 -33.30 -5.41
C VAL A 431 -9.46 -32.03 -4.90
N ASN A 432 -8.80 -31.30 -3.99
CA ASN A 432 -9.30 -30.00 -3.55
C ASN A 432 -9.32 -29.01 -4.73
N ALA A 433 -10.47 -28.37 -4.94
CA ALA A 433 -10.69 -27.51 -6.12
C ALA A 433 -9.80 -26.23 -6.10
N ASP A 434 -9.53 -25.68 -4.91
CA ASP A 434 -8.73 -24.44 -4.80
C ASP A 434 -7.23 -24.77 -4.94
N LEU A 435 -6.79 -25.99 -4.53
CA LEU A 435 -5.43 -26.46 -4.81
C LEU A 435 -5.22 -26.83 -6.29
N ASN A 436 -6.25 -27.39 -6.95
CA ASN A 436 -6.22 -27.53 -8.41
C ASN A 436 -6.04 -26.17 -9.11
N GLY A 437 -6.74 -25.12 -8.62
CA GLY A 437 -6.55 -23.74 -9.07
C GLY A 437 -5.13 -23.25 -8.86
N ALA A 438 -4.56 -23.47 -7.66
CA ALA A 438 -3.20 -23.08 -7.33
C ALA A 438 -2.15 -23.78 -8.23
N LEU A 439 -2.29 -25.08 -8.50
CA LEU A 439 -1.44 -25.79 -9.45
C LEU A 439 -1.52 -25.19 -10.86
N ASN A 440 -2.73 -24.86 -11.33
CA ASN A 440 -2.88 -24.23 -12.64
C ASN A 440 -2.28 -22.81 -12.70
N ILE A 441 -2.32 -22.04 -11.59
CA ILE A 441 -1.61 -20.77 -11.47
C ILE A 441 -0.11 -21.00 -11.56
N MET A 442 0.42 -22.05 -10.92
CA MET A 442 1.82 -22.44 -11.00
C MET A 442 2.22 -22.76 -12.44
N ARG A 443 1.44 -23.59 -13.16
CA ARG A 443 1.68 -23.96 -14.56
C ARG A 443 1.67 -22.74 -15.50
N LYS A 444 0.81 -21.77 -15.26
CA LYS A 444 0.79 -20.51 -16.03
C LYS A 444 2.00 -19.63 -15.77
N ALA A 445 2.40 -19.50 -14.51
CA ALA A 445 3.53 -18.66 -14.11
C ALA A 445 4.88 -19.27 -14.50
N PHE A 446 4.96 -20.60 -14.45
CA PHE A 446 6.17 -21.36 -14.70
C PHE A 446 5.91 -22.52 -15.67
N PRO A 447 5.85 -22.28 -16.99
CA PRO A 447 5.42 -23.28 -17.98
C PRO A 447 6.24 -24.57 -18.03
N LYS A 448 7.49 -24.52 -17.54
CA LYS A 448 8.40 -25.69 -17.51
C LYS A 448 8.45 -26.38 -16.13
N VAL A 449 7.56 -26.00 -15.22
CA VAL A 449 7.55 -26.59 -13.87
C VAL A 449 6.99 -28.00 -13.90
N GLU A 450 7.75 -28.93 -13.35
CA GLU A 450 7.28 -30.27 -13.00
C GLU A 450 6.80 -30.26 -11.56
N PHE A 451 5.70 -30.94 -11.27
CA PHE A 451 5.13 -31.05 -9.93
C PHE A 451 4.77 -32.50 -9.60
N GLU A 452 4.70 -32.80 -8.30
CA GLU A 452 4.43 -34.11 -7.77
C GLU A 452 3.05 -34.64 -8.24
N THR A 453 3.03 -35.79 -8.89
CA THR A 453 1.83 -36.47 -9.41
C THR A 453 1.66 -37.89 -8.90
N THR A 454 2.65 -38.42 -8.20
CA THR A 454 2.66 -39.82 -7.70
C THR A 454 1.90 -39.93 -6.38
N ASP A 455 2.26 -39.12 -5.39
CA ASP A 455 1.51 -39.03 -4.11
C ASP A 455 0.60 -37.81 -4.09
N LEU A 456 -0.69 -38.03 -4.33
CA LEU A 456 -1.70 -36.96 -4.40
C LEU A 456 -2.33 -36.63 -3.03
N LYS A 457 -1.86 -37.19 -1.92
CA LYS A 457 -2.39 -36.91 -0.58
C LYS A 457 -2.42 -35.41 -0.27
N TYR A 458 -1.42 -34.66 -0.71
CA TYR A 458 -1.36 -33.22 -0.48
C TYR A 458 -2.51 -32.44 -1.17
N LEU A 459 -3.07 -32.96 -2.27
CA LEU A 459 -4.24 -32.39 -2.95
C LEU A 459 -5.57 -32.91 -2.41
N GLN A 460 -5.59 -34.12 -1.89
CA GLN A 460 -6.80 -34.79 -1.38
C GLN A 460 -7.08 -34.42 0.07
N ASN A 461 -6.06 -34.45 0.92
CA ASN A 461 -6.13 -34.19 2.36
C ASN A 461 -5.11 -33.11 2.78
N PRO A 462 -5.26 -31.86 2.31
CA PRO A 462 -4.31 -30.80 2.60
C PRO A 462 -4.28 -30.43 4.09
N ARG A 463 -3.11 -30.04 4.58
CA ARG A 463 -2.98 -29.39 5.89
C ARG A 463 -3.89 -28.16 5.92
N THR A 464 -4.65 -28.00 6.99
CA THR A 464 -5.60 -26.88 7.11
C THR A 464 -5.37 -26.11 8.41
N ILE A 465 -5.22 -24.79 8.30
CA ILE A 465 -5.18 -23.87 9.43
C ILE A 465 -6.55 -23.20 9.55
N LYS A 466 -7.14 -23.31 10.77
CA LYS A 466 -8.39 -22.63 11.18
C LYS A 466 -8.08 -21.67 12.32
N ASN A 467 -8.91 -20.65 12.53
CA ASN A 467 -8.80 -19.70 13.64
C ASN A 467 -7.44 -18.94 13.69
N ILE A 468 -7.10 -18.29 12.60
CA ILE A 468 -5.84 -17.53 12.41
C ILE A 468 -5.60 -16.51 13.55
N THR A 469 -6.65 -15.86 14.05
CA THR A 469 -6.56 -14.79 15.05
C THR A 469 -6.34 -15.29 16.48
N ASN A 470 -6.62 -16.58 16.73
CA ASN A 470 -6.42 -17.23 18.04
C ASN A 470 -5.18 -18.14 18.07
N SER A 471 -4.62 -18.49 16.93
CA SER A 471 -3.45 -19.33 16.87
C SER A 471 -2.20 -18.52 17.16
N GLN A 472 -1.71 -18.66 18.38
CA GLN A 472 -0.35 -18.43 18.87
C GLN A 472 0.36 -17.17 18.32
N ARG A 473 0.79 -16.32 19.24
CA ARG A 473 1.95 -15.44 19.02
C ARG A 473 3.02 -16.28 18.33
N ILE A 474 3.09 -16.13 17.01
CA ILE A 474 4.22 -16.67 16.26
C ILE A 474 5.38 -15.77 16.66
N THR A 475 6.02 -16.10 17.75
CA THR A 475 7.34 -15.61 18.10
C THR A 475 8.25 -16.07 16.98
N MET A 476 8.50 -15.19 16.04
CA MET A 476 9.66 -15.30 15.18
C MET A 476 10.81 -14.71 15.97
N GLY A 477 11.72 -15.56 16.41
CA GLY A 477 13.02 -15.21 16.97
C GLY A 477 13.87 -14.44 15.96
#